data_8a5b8975500235a1c92a9393e7306590
#
_entry.id   8a5b8975500235a1c92a9393e7306590
#
_cell.length_a   1.000
_cell.length_b   1.000
_cell.length_c   1.000
_cell.angle_alpha   90.00
_cell.angle_beta   90.00
_cell.angle_gamma   90.00
#
_symmetry.space_group_name_H-M   'P 1'
#
loop_
_entity.id
_entity.type
_entity.pdbx_description
1 polymer ?
#
loop_
_entity_poly.entity_id
_entity_poly.type
_entity_poly.pdbx_seq_one_letter_code
_entity_poly.pdbx_strand_id
1 'polypeptide(L)'
;MEIEFKGNIILKGKIVCDTGLYIGESNDSLEIGGIDRMVMRDKKTDLPYIPGSSLKGKLRSLFELFNKDSLNNIRSEMIDKKDVGPCNCGKCLPCKIFGFSNDNGIYEGPTRIIVRDAFPDNETKEEFWNVNNDINRGTELK
;
A
#
# COMPACT_ATOMS: atom_id res chain seq x y z
N MET A 1 -22.11 19.68 -10.06
CA MET A 1 -21.16 19.01 -10.98
C MET A 1 -21.74 17.62 -11.24
N GLU A 2 -22.01 17.33 -12.50
CA GLU A 2 -22.55 16.02 -12.89
C GLU A 2 -21.38 15.04 -13.07
N ILE A 3 -21.40 13.91 -12.34
CA ILE A 3 -20.35 12.89 -12.42
C ILE A 3 -20.86 11.81 -13.35
N GLU A 4 -20.21 11.65 -14.50
CA GLU A 4 -20.50 10.59 -15.47
C GLU A 4 -19.48 9.44 -15.33
N PHE A 5 -19.98 8.22 -15.18
CA PHE A 5 -19.13 7.03 -15.21
C PHE A 5 -18.81 6.63 -16.66
N LYS A 6 -17.55 6.74 -17.06
CA LYS A 6 -17.11 6.43 -18.45
C LYS A 6 -16.55 5.01 -18.61
N GLY A 7 -16.20 4.34 -17.54
CA GLY A 7 -15.66 2.98 -17.57
C GLY A 7 -14.52 2.75 -16.59
N ASN A 8 -14.01 1.52 -16.60
CA ASN A 8 -12.85 1.10 -15.81
C ASN A 8 -11.71 0.66 -16.72
N ILE A 9 -10.48 0.99 -16.34
CA ILE A 9 -9.27 0.45 -16.93
C ILE A 9 -8.69 -0.55 -15.93
N ILE A 10 -8.49 -1.80 -16.35
CA ILE A 10 -7.92 -2.85 -15.53
C ILE A 10 -6.47 -3.06 -15.93
N LEU A 11 -5.54 -2.79 -15.00
CA LEU A 11 -4.12 -3.07 -15.15
C LEU A 11 -3.80 -4.35 -14.37
N LYS A 12 -3.16 -5.30 -15.05
CA LYS A 12 -2.66 -6.55 -14.46
C LYS A 12 -1.15 -6.61 -14.66
N GLY A 13 -0.42 -7.04 -13.64
CA GLY A 13 1.02 -7.14 -13.70
C GLY A 13 1.56 -8.12 -12.67
N LYS A 14 2.87 -8.35 -12.71
CA LYS A 14 3.64 -9.15 -11.75
C LYS A 14 4.59 -8.21 -11.02
N ILE A 15 4.67 -8.34 -9.70
CA ILE A 15 5.67 -7.68 -8.86
C ILE A 15 6.80 -8.68 -8.67
N VAL A 16 8.01 -8.29 -9.06
CA VAL A 16 9.22 -9.07 -8.84
C VAL A 16 10.02 -8.38 -7.74
N CYS A 17 10.35 -9.13 -6.69
CA CYS A 17 11.15 -8.61 -5.59
C CYS A 17 12.62 -8.90 -5.87
N ASP A 18 13.42 -7.88 -6.14
CA ASP A 18 14.89 -8.00 -6.35
C ASP A 18 15.66 -8.17 -5.03
N THR A 19 15.03 -7.83 -3.93
CA THR A 19 15.56 -7.95 -2.56
C THR A 19 14.48 -8.46 -1.64
N GLY A 20 14.83 -8.91 -0.43
CA GLY A 20 13.87 -9.36 0.56
C GLY A 20 12.79 -8.30 0.83
N LEU A 21 11.53 -8.74 0.82
CA LEU A 21 10.36 -7.91 1.13
C LEU A 21 9.80 -8.31 2.49
N TYR A 22 9.63 -7.32 3.37
CA TYR A 22 8.99 -7.49 4.65
C TYR A 22 7.80 -6.53 4.77
N ILE A 23 6.63 -7.07 5.07
CA ILE A 23 5.43 -6.30 5.41
C ILE A 23 4.92 -6.86 6.74
N GLY A 24 5.09 -6.07 7.82
CA GLY A 24 4.68 -6.46 9.16
C GLY A 24 3.17 -6.41 9.32
N GLU A 25 2.64 -7.33 10.11
CA GLU A 25 1.28 -7.24 10.65
C GLU A 25 1.30 -6.29 11.85
N SER A 26 0.31 -5.39 11.94
CA SER A 26 0.11 -4.58 13.13
C SER A 26 -0.56 -5.45 14.20
N ASN A 27 0.23 -6.04 15.09
CA ASN A 27 -0.31 -6.72 16.25
C ASN A 27 -0.52 -5.72 17.38
N ASP A 28 -1.78 -5.46 17.74
CA ASP A 28 -2.15 -4.74 18.97
C ASP A 28 -1.97 -5.60 20.25
N SER A 29 -1.60 -6.88 20.11
CA SER A 29 -1.33 -7.79 21.22
C SER A 29 0.18 -7.92 21.44
N LEU A 30 0.70 -7.15 22.39
CA LEU A 30 2.01 -7.39 23.00
C LEU A 30 1.95 -8.68 23.83
N GLU A 31 2.13 -9.84 23.22
CA GLU A 31 2.42 -11.06 23.96
C GLU A 31 3.86 -10.97 24.44
N ILE A 32 4.03 -10.95 25.77
CA ILE A 32 5.34 -10.93 26.44
C ILE A 32 6.06 -12.24 26.10
N GLY A 33 7.09 -12.17 25.23
CA GLY A 33 7.87 -13.30 24.76
C GLY A 33 7.49 -13.86 23.37
N GLY A 34 6.57 -13.20 22.66
CA GLY A 34 6.22 -13.54 21.27
C GLY A 34 7.26 -13.06 20.24
N ILE A 35 7.15 -13.54 19.01
CA ILE A 35 7.98 -13.09 17.88
C ILE A 35 7.57 -11.64 17.57
N ASP A 36 8.44 -10.68 17.85
CA ASP A 36 8.19 -9.23 17.74
C ASP A 36 7.82 -8.74 16.32
N ARG A 37 7.92 -9.56 15.30
CA ARG A 37 7.69 -9.16 13.89
C ARG A 37 7.06 -10.30 13.10
N MET A 38 5.75 -10.33 13.04
CA MET A 38 5.04 -11.26 12.17
C MET A 38 4.87 -10.66 10.76
N VAL A 39 5.09 -11.47 9.73
CA VAL A 39 4.82 -11.11 8.34
C VAL A 39 3.32 -11.20 8.08
N MET A 40 2.76 -10.23 7.37
CA MET A 40 1.35 -10.24 6.95
C MET A 40 1.03 -11.50 6.12
N ARG A 41 0.08 -12.29 6.59
CA ARG A 41 -0.34 -13.55 5.97
C ARG A 41 -1.83 -13.60 5.72
N ASP A 42 -2.24 -14.24 4.65
CA ASP A 42 -3.64 -14.53 4.39
C ASP A 42 -4.17 -15.59 5.37
N LYS A 43 -5.23 -15.26 6.08
CA LYS A 43 -5.81 -16.13 7.14
C LYS A 43 -6.32 -17.48 6.64
N LYS A 44 -6.58 -17.63 5.34
CA LYS A 44 -7.08 -18.88 4.75
C LYS A 44 -5.97 -19.80 4.27
N THR A 45 -4.96 -19.24 3.66
CA THR A 45 -3.89 -19.99 2.98
C THR A 45 -2.58 -19.98 3.75
N ASP A 46 -2.47 -19.14 4.79
CA ASP A 46 -1.24 -18.85 5.54
C ASP A 46 -0.06 -18.39 4.68
N LEU A 47 -0.32 -18.01 3.43
CA LEU A 47 0.69 -17.49 2.53
C LEU A 47 0.91 -15.99 2.76
N PRO A 48 2.16 -15.52 2.70
CA PRO A 48 2.43 -14.09 2.74
C PRO A 48 1.85 -13.41 1.51
N TYR A 49 1.40 -12.17 1.66
CA TYR A 49 0.87 -11.37 0.56
C TYR A 49 1.20 -9.89 0.75
N ILE A 50 1.08 -9.12 -0.31
CA ILE A 50 1.22 -7.66 -0.26
C ILE A 50 -0.19 -7.06 -0.20
N PRO A 51 -0.60 -6.43 0.91
CA PRO A 51 -1.89 -5.77 0.99
C PRO A 51 -2.00 -4.64 -0.04
N GLY A 52 -3.13 -4.59 -0.73
CA GLY A 52 -3.41 -3.53 -1.70
C GLY A 52 -3.39 -2.14 -1.08
N SER A 53 -3.73 -2.02 0.21
CA SER A 53 -3.63 -0.77 0.96
C SER A 53 -2.18 -0.29 1.10
N SER A 54 -1.26 -1.18 1.45
CA SER A 54 0.18 -0.90 1.57
C SER A 54 0.76 -0.50 0.22
N LEU A 55 0.42 -1.23 -0.83
CA LEU A 55 0.84 -0.94 -2.20
C LEU A 55 0.28 0.40 -2.67
N LYS A 56 -1.00 0.67 -2.42
CA LYS A 56 -1.64 1.95 -2.75
C LYS A 56 -0.96 3.12 -2.04
N GLY A 57 -0.66 2.97 -0.74
CA GLY A 57 0.03 3.99 0.04
C GLY A 57 1.43 4.30 -0.51
N LYS A 58 2.19 3.26 -0.84
CA LYS A 58 3.53 3.42 -1.43
C LYS A 58 3.48 4.06 -2.81
N LEU A 59 2.57 3.63 -3.68
CA LEU A 59 2.36 4.24 -4.99
C LEU A 59 1.99 5.71 -4.88
N ARG A 60 1.10 6.06 -3.95
CA ARG A 60 0.73 7.45 -3.69
C ARG A 60 1.95 8.28 -3.29
N SER A 61 2.72 7.83 -2.30
CA SER A 61 3.90 8.54 -1.83
C SER A 61 4.92 8.79 -2.95
N LEU A 62 5.20 7.77 -3.77
CA LEU A 62 6.09 7.93 -4.93
C LEU A 62 5.52 8.93 -5.94
N PHE A 63 4.22 8.86 -6.24
CA PHE A 63 3.59 9.73 -7.21
C PHE A 63 3.57 11.20 -6.74
N GLU A 64 3.39 11.44 -5.43
CA GLU A 64 3.48 12.77 -4.83
C GLU A 64 4.88 13.38 -4.96
N LEU A 65 5.93 12.56 -4.80
CA LEU A 65 7.31 13.02 -4.98
C LEU A 65 7.63 13.44 -6.43
N PHE A 66 7.01 12.80 -7.42
CA PHE A 66 7.18 13.16 -8.83
C PHE A 66 6.28 14.33 -9.27
N ASN A 67 5.23 14.65 -8.52
CA ASN A 67 4.30 15.70 -8.86
C ASN A 67 4.67 17.01 -8.15
N LYS A 68 5.09 18.02 -8.92
CA LYS A 68 5.56 19.32 -8.38
C LYS A 68 4.53 20.03 -7.51
N ASP A 69 3.25 19.98 -7.90
CA ASP A 69 2.18 20.66 -7.16
C ASP A 69 1.96 20.02 -5.79
N SER A 70 1.94 18.69 -5.73
CA SER A 70 1.85 17.94 -4.47
C SER A 70 3.05 18.22 -3.58
N LEU A 71 4.25 18.19 -4.15
CA LEU A 71 5.49 18.39 -3.40
C LEU A 71 5.57 19.81 -2.81
N ASN A 72 5.13 20.82 -3.55
CA ASN A 72 5.08 22.20 -3.06
C ASN A 72 4.07 22.37 -1.91
N ASN A 73 2.90 21.70 -2.00
CA ASN A 73 1.90 21.72 -0.93
C ASN A 73 2.43 21.06 0.34
N ILE A 74 3.02 19.86 0.21
CA ILE A 74 3.63 19.15 1.34
C ILE A 74 4.76 20.00 1.97
N ARG A 75 5.60 20.62 1.18
CA ARG A 75 6.67 21.50 1.68
C ARG A 75 6.16 22.71 2.44
N SER A 76 5.07 23.33 1.98
CA SER A 76 4.47 24.47 2.68
C SER A 76 3.92 24.05 4.05
N GLU A 77 3.30 22.88 4.15
CA GLU A 77 2.83 22.32 5.43
C GLU A 77 3.99 22.03 6.39
N MET A 78 5.13 21.54 5.87
CA MET A 78 6.35 21.33 6.68
C MET A 78 6.90 22.63 7.28
N ILE A 79 6.86 23.74 6.54
CA ILE A 79 7.32 25.04 7.02
C ILE A 79 6.45 25.52 8.17
N ASP A 80 5.15 25.31 8.11
CA ASP A 80 4.19 25.68 9.15
C ASP A 80 4.21 24.74 10.38
N LYS A 81 5.13 23.76 10.43
CA LYS A 81 5.28 22.77 11.53
C LYS A 81 4.00 21.99 11.84
N LYS A 82 3.16 21.76 10.84
CA LYS A 82 2.02 20.87 10.94
C LYS A 82 2.45 19.43 10.74
N ASP A 83 1.65 18.48 11.23
CA ASP A 83 1.85 17.07 10.94
C ASP A 83 1.86 16.84 9.44
N VAL A 84 3.01 16.40 8.92
CA VAL A 84 3.21 16.22 7.48
C VAL A 84 2.60 14.90 7.07
N GLY A 85 1.44 15.00 6.45
CA GLY A 85 0.74 13.89 5.85
C GLY A 85 0.87 13.87 4.32
N PRO A 86 0.15 12.96 3.67
CA PRO A 86 0.00 13.00 2.22
C PRO A 86 -0.72 14.29 1.79
N CYS A 87 -0.42 14.75 0.57
CA CYS A 87 -1.02 15.96 0.02
C CYS A 87 -2.55 15.93 0.10
N ASN A 88 -3.14 17.00 0.64
CA ASN A 88 -4.58 17.12 0.90
C ASN A 88 -5.24 18.28 0.16
N CYS A 89 -4.61 18.80 -0.91
CA CYS A 89 -5.09 19.97 -1.61
C CYS A 89 -6.36 19.73 -2.47
N GLY A 90 -6.73 18.47 -2.74
CA GLY A 90 -7.87 18.09 -3.57
C GLY A 90 -7.74 18.40 -5.07
N LYS A 91 -6.78 19.19 -5.48
CA LYS A 91 -6.66 19.71 -6.85
C LYS A 91 -5.58 19.03 -7.68
N CYS A 92 -4.49 18.60 -7.05
CA CYS A 92 -3.38 17.93 -7.74
C CYS A 92 -3.76 16.52 -8.22
N LEU A 93 -3.00 15.99 -9.18
CA LEU A 93 -3.26 14.69 -9.77
C LEU A 93 -3.21 13.53 -8.75
N PRO A 94 -2.25 13.47 -7.80
CA PRO A 94 -2.27 12.46 -6.74
C PRO A 94 -3.57 12.49 -5.91
N CYS A 95 -4.05 13.67 -5.49
CA CYS A 95 -5.30 13.78 -4.75
C CYS A 95 -6.49 13.26 -5.56
N LYS A 96 -6.54 13.57 -6.87
CA LYS A 96 -7.62 13.12 -7.75
C LYS A 96 -7.62 11.60 -7.97
N ILE A 97 -6.45 10.97 -8.01
CA ILE A 97 -6.31 9.53 -8.25
C ILE A 97 -6.49 8.74 -6.96
N PHE A 98 -5.73 9.08 -5.92
CA PHE A 98 -5.65 8.30 -4.68
C PHE A 98 -6.68 8.68 -3.63
N GLY A 99 -7.33 9.83 -3.81
CA GLY A 99 -8.24 10.41 -2.83
C GLY A 99 -7.52 11.35 -1.87
N PHE A 100 -8.29 12.12 -1.11
CA PHE A 100 -7.81 13.03 -0.07
C PHE A 100 -8.82 13.09 1.07
N SER A 101 -8.36 13.41 2.26
CA SER A 101 -9.22 13.68 3.41
C SER A 101 -9.70 15.13 3.32
N ASN A 102 -10.99 15.37 3.40
CA ASN A 102 -11.52 16.70 3.18
C ASN A 102 -12.30 17.22 4.38
N ASP A 103 -11.67 18.07 5.16
CA ASP A 103 -12.34 18.80 6.23
C ASP A 103 -13.01 20.09 5.72
N ASN A 104 -12.73 20.50 4.48
CA ASN A 104 -13.15 21.79 3.91
C ASN A 104 -14.27 21.68 2.85
N GLY A 105 -14.93 20.55 2.69
CA GLY A 105 -16.10 20.41 1.82
C GLY A 105 -15.83 20.43 0.31
N ILE A 106 -14.59 20.43 -0.16
CA ILE A 106 -14.25 20.39 -1.58
C ILE A 106 -14.25 18.92 -2.04
N TYR A 107 -15.38 18.45 -2.53
CA TYR A 107 -15.51 17.08 -3.05
C TYR A 107 -15.38 17.10 -4.58
N GLU A 108 -14.28 16.57 -5.10
CA GLU A 108 -14.07 16.38 -6.55
C GLU A 108 -14.35 14.94 -7.03
N GLY A 109 -15.14 14.18 -6.28
CA GLY A 109 -15.55 12.84 -6.67
C GLY A 109 -14.79 11.70 -5.96
N PRO A 110 -15.18 10.45 -6.21
CA PRO A 110 -14.61 9.29 -5.53
C PRO A 110 -13.16 9.01 -5.94
N THR A 111 -12.44 8.30 -5.08
CA THR A 111 -11.11 7.76 -5.39
C THR A 111 -11.15 6.95 -6.69
N ARG A 112 -10.23 7.26 -7.61
CA ARG A 112 -10.23 6.69 -8.98
C ARG A 112 -9.40 5.42 -9.12
N ILE A 113 -8.59 5.07 -8.13
CA ILE A 113 -7.75 3.87 -8.14
C ILE A 113 -8.18 2.88 -7.07
N ILE A 114 -8.33 1.63 -7.47
CA ILE A 114 -8.49 0.48 -6.60
C ILE A 114 -7.26 -0.40 -6.79
N VAL A 115 -6.51 -0.62 -5.71
CA VAL A 115 -5.36 -1.52 -5.70
C VAL A 115 -5.76 -2.78 -4.96
N ARG A 116 -5.61 -3.92 -5.62
CA ARG A 116 -5.91 -5.24 -5.05
C ARG A 116 -4.69 -5.81 -4.35
N ASP A 117 -4.94 -6.74 -3.45
CA ASP A 117 -3.88 -7.51 -2.80
C ASP A 117 -3.11 -8.30 -3.86
N ALA A 118 -1.79 -8.39 -3.69
CA ALA A 118 -0.93 -9.17 -4.56
C ALA A 118 -0.50 -10.45 -3.82
N PHE A 119 -0.89 -11.58 -4.37
CA PHE A 119 -0.58 -12.91 -3.85
C PHE A 119 0.60 -13.51 -4.62
N PRO A 120 1.38 -14.43 -3.98
CA PRO A 120 2.42 -15.18 -4.65
C PRO A 120 1.86 -15.92 -5.87
N ASP A 121 2.60 -15.99 -6.95
CA ASP A 121 2.26 -16.85 -8.08
C ASP A 121 2.46 -18.35 -7.74
N ASN A 122 2.12 -19.25 -8.64
CA ASN A 122 2.16 -20.66 -8.35
C ASN A 122 3.59 -21.18 -8.11
N GLU A 123 4.57 -20.65 -8.83
CA GLU A 123 5.99 -21.00 -8.68
C GLU A 123 6.49 -20.59 -7.28
N THR A 124 6.25 -19.38 -6.88
CA THR A 124 6.59 -18.87 -5.55
C THR A 124 5.86 -19.62 -4.43
N LYS A 125 4.60 -20.04 -4.66
CA LYS A 125 3.85 -20.85 -3.70
C LYS A 125 4.49 -22.22 -3.48
N GLU A 126 4.96 -22.87 -4.53
CA GLU A 126 5.63 -24.16 -4.46
C GLU A 126 6.95 -24.05 -3.70
N GLU A 127 7.71 -22.98 -3.92
CA GLU A 127 8.93 -22.70 -3.13
C GLU A 127 8.60 -22.55 -1.64
N PHE A 128 7.58 -21.77 -1.28
CA PHE A 128 7.15 -21.62 0.10
C PHE A 128 6.70 -22.93 0.73
N TRP A 129 5.98 -23.75 -0.03
CA TRP A 129 5.49 -25.04 0.47
C TRP A 129 6.63 -25.99 0.76
N ASN A 130 7.62 -26.06 -0.11
CA ASN A 130 8.79 -26.91 0.03
C ASN A 130 9.66 -26.46 1.23
N VAL A 131 9.88 -25.15 1.40
CA VAL A 131 10.63 -24.61 2.53
C VAL A 131 9.92 -24.85 3.86
N ASN A 132 8.59 -24.74 3.92
CA ASN A 132 7.82 -24.95 5.15
C ASN A 132 7.74 -26.43 5.57
N ASN A 133 7.85 -27.36 4.62
CA ASN A 133 7.91 -28.80 4.95
C ASN A 133 9.28 -29.24 5.49
N ASP A 134 10.34 -28.49 5.16
CA ASP A 134 11.69 -28.82 5.62
C ASP A 134 12.10 -28.09 6.91
N ILE A 135 11.47 -26.97 7.27
CA ILE A 135 11.95 -26.12 8.39
C ILE A 135 10.80 -25.38 9.07
N ASN A 136 10.61 -25.63 10.36
CA ASN A 136 9.88 -24.76 11.31
C ASN A 136 10.63 -23.42 11.53
N ARG A 137 10.96 -22.68 10.50
CA ARG A 137 11.69 -21.40 10.57
C ARG A 137 10.95 -20.29 9.83
N GLY A 138 11.04 -19.08 10.41
CA GLY A 138 10.47 -17.89 9.81
C GLY A 138 10.86 -17.76 8.34
N THR A 139 9.88 -17.50 7.50
CA THR A 139 10.03 -17.41 6.05
C THR A 139 10.76 -16.12 5.70
N GLU A 140 12.06 -16.20 5.44
CA GLU A 140 12.78 -15.16 4.72
C GLU A 140 12.60 -15.41 3.22
N LEU A 141 11.90 -14.50 2.56
CA LEU A 141 11.87 -14.41 1.10
C LEU A 141 13.23 -13.89 0.64
N LYS A 142 13.96 -14.68 -0.12
CA LYS A 142 15.12 -14.21 -0.87
C LYS A 142 14.71 -13.42 -2.09
#